data_06bc58b8d0c288f3a41b6c821d42fdc5
#
_entry.id   06bc58b8d0c288f3a41b6c821d42fdc5
#
_cell.length_a   1.000
_cell.length_b   1.000
_cell.length_c   1.000
_cell.angle_alpha   90.00
_cell.angle_beta   90.00
_cell.angle_gamma   90.00
#
_symmetry.space_group_name_H-M   'P 1'
#
loop_
_entity.id
_entity.type
_entity.pdbx_description
1 polymer ?
#
loop_
_entity_poly.entity_id
_entity_poly.type
_entity_poly.pdbx_seq_one_letter_code
_entity_poly.pdbx_strand_id
1 'polypeptide(L)'
;MYRILLVEDDAALADAITKVLTAWGHEVQKVRDFRRVTEEFAEWKPQIVLMDLMLPFFNGHHWTQELRRITSVPIVYLSSASDNLNIVMAMNMGGDDFIAKPVDPAVLAAKVNAVLRRAYDMPATGNILACGEAVLDLDSAALSIHEQRIP
;
A
#
# COMPACT_ATOMS: atom_id res chain seq x y z
N MET A 1 0.89 15.47 0.58
CA MET A 1 -0.30 14.92 -0.07
C MET A 1 0.10 13.85 -1.09
N TYR A 2 -0.60 12.73 -1.07
CA TYR A 2 -0.30 11.60 -1.94
C TYR A 2 -1.55 11.17 -2.70
N ARG A 3 -1.36 10.51 -3.84
CA ARG A 3 -2.45 9.92 -4.61
C ARG A 3 -2.64 8.47 -4.20
N ILE A 4 -3.85 8.11 -3.86
CA ILE A 4 -4.21 6.77 -3.39
C ILE A 4 -5.23 6.18 -4.35
N LEU A 5 -4.88 5.05 -4.98
CA LEU A 5 -5.83 4.30 -5.80
C LEU A 5 -6.53 3.29 -4.92
N LEU A 6 -7.85 3.35 -4.89
CA LEU A 6 -8.67 2.47 -4.07
C LEU A 6 -9.37 1.44 -4.94
N VAL A 7 -9.06 0.16 -4.71
CA VAL A 7 -9.64 -0.96 -5.45
C VAL A 7 -10.56 -1.73 -4.49
N GLU A 8 -11.79 -1.28 -4.39
CA GLU A 8 -12.82 -1.81 -3.49
C GLU A 8 -14.18 -1.69 -4.18
N ASP A 9 -14.91 -2.80 -4.31
CA ASP A 9 -16.18 -2.84 -5.02
C ASP A 9 -17.39 -2.55 -4.13
N ASP A 10 -17.24 -2.60 -2.81
CA ASP A 10 -18.30 -2.18 -1.88
C ASP A 10 -18.34 -0.65 -1.84
N ALA A 11 -19.40 -0.08 -2.43
CA ALA A 11 -19.48 1.38 -2.57
C ALA A 11 -19.51 2.10 -1.23
N ALA A 12 -20.21 1.55 -0.23
CA ALA A 12 -20.29 2.17 1.09
C ALA A 12 -18.93 2.19 1.77
N LEU A 13 -18.20 1.09 1.71
CA LEU A 13 -16.86 1.00 2.29
C LEU A 13 -15.88 1.90 1.54
N ALA A 14 -15.95 1.90 0.21
CA ALA A 14 -15.08 2.76 -0.59
C ALA A 14 -15.29 4.24 -0.28
N ASP A 15 -16.56 4.66 -0.11
CA ASP A 15 -16.85 6.04 0.25
C ASP A 15 -16.34 6.39 1.65
N ALA A 16 -16.48 5.48 2.60
CA ALA A 16 -15.99 5.70 3.97
C ALA A 16 -14.47 5.84 3.98
N ILE A 17 -13.77 4.97 3.29
CA ILE A 17 -12.31 5.04 3.17
C ILE A 17 -11.87 6.35 2.51
N THR A 18 -12.55 6.73 1.43
CA THR A 18 -12.26 7.96 0.72
C THR A 18 -12.38 9.18 1.63
N LYS A 19 -13.44 9.23 2.44
CA LYS A 19 -13.64 10.34 3.38
C LYS A 19 -12.51 10.46 4.40
N VAL A 20 -12.09 9.33 4.97
CA VAL A 20 -11.02 9.32 5.97
C VAL A 20 -9.71 9.84 5.36
N LEU A 21 -9.33 9.29 4.21
CA LEU A 21 -8.05 9.64 3.59
C LEU A 21 -8.03 11.04 3.02
N THR A 22 -9.15 11.51 2.49
CA THR A 22 -9.29 12.89 2.03
C THR A 22 -9.15 13.87 3.18
N ALA A 23 -9.72 13.53 4.35
CA ALA A 23 -9.58 14.36 5.54
C ALA A 23 -8.12 14.49 5.98
N TRP A 24 -7.28 13.51 5.68
CA TRP A 24 -5.84 13.56 5.96
C TRP A 24 -5.04 14.27 4.88
N GLY A 25 -5.70 14.85 3.89
CA GLY A 25 -5.06 15.63 2.84
C GLY A 25 -4.61 14.83 1.63
N HIS A 26 -5.03 13.58 1.50
CA HIS A 26 -4.68 12.76 0.35
C HIS A 26 -5.73 12.87 -0.76
N GLU A 27 -5.31 12.57 -1.97
CA GLU A 27 -6.18 12.50 -3.13
C GLU A 27 -6.51 11.04 -3.40
N VAL A 28 -7.79 10.69 -3.43
CA VAL A 28 -8.23 9.29 -3.58
C VAL A 28 -9.03 9.14 -4.87
N GLN A 29 -8.67 8.14 -5.66
CA GLN A 29 -9.45 7.76 -6.83
C GLN A 29 -9.89 6.31 -6.69
N LYS A 30 -11.20 6.07 -6.83
CA LYS A 30 -11.77 4.71 -6.82
C LYS A 30 -11.67 4.12 -8.22
N VAL A 31 -11.30 2.85 -8.31
CA VAL A 31 -11.31 2.13 -9.59
C VAL A 31 -12.75 2.02 -10.09
N ARG A 32 -12.95 2.29 -11.36
CA ARG A 32 -14.26 2.26 -11.98
C ARG A 32 -14.54 0.95 -12.71
N ASP A 33 -13.53 0.37 -13.35
CA ASP A 33 -13.68 -0.89 -14.06
C ASP A 33 -12.72 -1.93 -13.46
N PHE A 34 -13.29 -2.91 -12.75
CA PHE A 34 -12.50 -3.94 -12.05
C PHE A 34 -11.90 -4.97 -12.99
N ARG A 35 -12.05 -4.79 -14.29
CA ARG A 35 -11.33 -5.58 -15.30
C ARG A 35 -10.11 -4.84 -15.83
N ARG A 36 -9.94 -3.56 -15.48
CA ARG A 36 -8.92 -2.69 -16.04
C ARG A 36 -8.12 -1.97 -14.94
N VAL A 37 -7.86 -2.64 -13.83
CA VAL A 37 -7.17 -2.01 -12.69
C VAL A 37 -5.77 -1.51 -13.08
N THR A 38 -5.02 -2.32 -13.83
CA THR A 38 -3.67 -1.96 -14.26
C THR A 38 -3.68 -0.73 -15.17
N GLU A 39 -4.65 -0.65 -16.07
CA GLU A 39 -4.77 0.49 -16.97
C GLU A 39 -5.15 1.78 -16.23
N GLU A 40 -6.09 1.68 -15.29
CA GLU A 40 -6.45 2.84 -14.46
C GLU A 40 -5.28 3.28 -13.59
N PHE A 41 -4.49 2.34 -13.08
CA PHE A 41 -3.26 2.65 -12.36
C PHE A 41 -2.29 3.43 -13.23
N ALA A 42 -2.04 2.95 -14.44
CA ALA A 42 -1.08 3.56 -15.34
C ALA A 42 -1.48 4.97 -15.76
N GLU A 43 -2.78 5.21 -15.93
CA GLU A 43 -3.31 6.51 -16.32
C GLU A 43 -3.17 7.54 -15.20
N TRP A 44 -3.46 7.16 -13.98
CA TRP A 44 -3.51 8.10 -12.85
C TRP A 44 -2.20 8.20 -12.09
N LYS A 45 -1.37 7.18 -12.13
CA LYS A 45 -0.05 7.12 -11.49
C LYS A 45 -0.14 7.40 -9.99
N PRO A 46 -0.85 6.54 -9.22
CA PRO A 46 -0.94 6.71 -7.77
C PRO A 46 0.38 6.35 -7.10
N GLN A 47 0.53 6.77 -5.86
CA GLN A 47 1.71 6.52 -5.05
C GLN A 47 1.51 5.37 -4.07
N ILE A 48 0.29 4.91 -3.89
CA ILE A 48 -0.07 3.75 -3.08
C ILE A 48 -1.37 3.18 -3.60
N VAL A 49 -1.54 1.86 -3.46
CA VAL A 49 -2.77 1.17 -3.84
C VAL A 49 -3.35 0.49 -2.61
N LEU A 50 -4.64 0.71 -2.36
CA LEU A 50 -5.41 -0.06 -1.39
C LEU A 50 -6.21 -1.09 -2.17
N MET A 51 -5.95 -2.37 -1.90
CA MET A 51 -6.43 -3.46 -2.72
C MET A 51 -7.26 -4.45 -1.91
N ASP A 52 -8.56 -4.54 -2.22
CA ASP A 52 -9.38 -5.60 -1.65
C ASP A 52 -8.94 -6.94 -2.23
N LEU A 53 -8.90 -7.97 -1.40
CA LEU A 53 -8.59 -9.31 -1.85
C LEU A 53 -9.75 -9.97 -2.58
N MET A 54 -10.98 -9.63 -2.22
CA MET A 54 -12.20 -10.22 -2.80
C MET A 54 -12.85 -9.23 -3.75
N LEU A 55 -12.54 -9.35 -5.02
CA LEU A 55 -13.00 -8.44 -6.06
C LEU A 55 -13.78 -9.22 -7.14
N PRO A 56 -14.66 -8.52 -7.90
CA PRO A 56 -15.30 -9.14 -9.06
C PRO A 56 -14.28 -9.37 -10.18
N PHE A 57 -14.51 -10.36 -11.01
CA PHE A 57 -13.71 -10.77 -12.16
C PHE A 57 -12.36 -11.37 -11.76
N PHE A 58 -11.45 -10.57 -11.20
CA PHE A 58 -10.12 -11.00 -10.76
C PHE A 58 -9.89 -10.53 -9.34
N ASN A 59 -9.31 -11.39 -8.49
CA ASN A 59 -9.09 -11.06 -7.09
C ASN A 59 -7.86 -10.15 -6.90
N GLY A 60 -7.64 -9.71 -5.66
CA GLY A 60 -6.53 -8.83 -5.35
C GLY A 60 -5.15 -9.43 -5.62
N HIS A 61 -5.02 -10.77 -5.50
CA HIS A 61 -3.77 -11.45 -5.82
C HIS A 61 -3.41 -11.30 -7.29
N HIS A 62 -4.39 -11.47 -8.17
CA HIS A 62 -4.19 -11.30 -9.61
C HIS A 62 -3.67 -9.90 -9.92
N TRP A 63 -4.33 -8.88 -9.38
CA TRP A 63 -3.95 -7.50 -9.67
C TRP A 63 -2.60 -7.12 -9.05
N THR A 64 -2.27 -7.67 -7.88
CA THR A 64 -0.95 -7.48 -7.29
C THR A 64 0.14 -8.02 -8.21
N GLN A 65 -0.07 -9.22 -8.74
CA GLN A 65 0.87 -9.84 -9.67
C GLN A 65 1.07 -8.99 -10.92
N GLU A 66 -0.04 -8.49 -11.48
CA GLU A 66 0.02 -7.64 -12.67
C GLU A 66 0.70 -6.30 -12.38
N LEU A 67 0.38 -5.68 -11.25
CA LEU A 67 0.99 -4.41 -10.88
C LEU A 67 2.49 -4.54 -10.60
N ARG A 68 2.92 -5.64 -10.01
CA ARG A 68 4.34 -5.85 -9.72
C ARG A 68 5.21 -5.99 -10.96
N ARG A 69 4.61 -6.25 -12.10
CA ARG A 69 5.34 -6.25 -13.38
C ARG A 69 5.70 -4.85 -13.86
N ILE A 70 4.97 -3.83 -13.40
CA ILE A 70 5.11 -2.47 -13.92
C ILE A 70 5.48 -1.44 -12.84
N THR A 71 5.38 -1.78 -11.56
CA THR A 71 5.64 -0.81 -10.50
C THR A 71 6.04 -1.47 -9.19
N SER A 72 6.78 -0.72 -8.36
CA SER A 72 7.08 -1.09 -6.98
C SER A 72 6.30 -0.26 -5.96
N VAL A 73 5.28 0.47 -6.41
CA VAL A 73 4.42 1.28 -5.54
C VAL A 73 3.84 0.42 -4.41
N PRO A 74 3.79 0.93 -3.17
CA PRO A 74 3.23 0.16 -2.05
C PRO A 74 1.80 -0.30 -2.30
N ILE A 75 1.50 -1.53 -1.89
CA ILE A 75 0.16 -2.11 -1.95
C ILE A 75 -0.24 -2.55 -0.55
N VAL A 76 -1.34 -2.00 -0.04
CA VAL A 76 -1.93 -2.37 1.24
C VAL A 76 -3.24 -3.08 0.98
N TYR A 77 -3.40 -4.27 1.56
CA TYR A 77 -4.59 -5.08 1.33
C TYR A 77 -5.71 -4.76 2.30
N LEU A 78 -6.94 -4.89 1.82
CA LEU A 78 -8.12 -4.90 2.66
C LEU A 78 -8.61 -6.34 2.74
N SER A 79 -8.77 -6.89 3.95
CA SER A 79 -9.09 -8.30 4.09
C SER A 79 -10.02 -8.55 5.28
N SER A 80 -10.89 -9.56 5.14
CA SER A 80 -11.75 -9.98 6.25
C SER A 80 -10.99 -10.94 7.17
N ALA A 81 -11.55 -11.20 8.36
CA ALA A 81 -10.94 -12.11 9.35
C ALA A 81 -10.80 -13.54 8.83
N SER A 82 -11.61 -13.91 7.82
CA SER A 82 -11.56 -15.25 7.22
C SER A 82 -10.47 -15.42 6.17
N ASP A 83 -9.70 -14.37 5.88
CA ASP A 83 -8.74 -14.36 4.77
C ASP A 83 -7.30 -14.61 5.20
N ASN A 84 -7.06 -15.29 6.34
CA ASN A 84 -5.70 -15.45 6.86
C ASN A 84 -4.72 -16.05 5.87
N LEU A 85 -5.12 -17.12 5.18
CA LEU A 85 -4.26 -17.74 4.17
C LEU A 85 -4.03 -16.78 3.00
N ASN A 86 -5.06 -16.06 2.59
CA ASN A 86 -4.95 -15.09 1.51
C ASN A 86 -4.03 -13.93 1.87
N ILE A 87 -4.03 -13.51 3.14
CA ILE A 87 -3.11 -12.49 3.63
C ILE A 87 -1.66 -12.95 3.49
N VAL A 88 -1.36 -14.18 3.91
CA VAL A 88 -0.01 -14.74 3.81
C VAL A 88 0.43 -14.77 2.35
N MET A 89 -0.43 -15.26 1.45
CA MET A 89 -0.12 -15.30 0.02
C MET A 89 0.11 -13.90 -0.54
N ALA A 90 -0.75 -12.96 -0.16
CA ALA A 90 -0.66 -11.59 -0.65
C ALA A 90 0.64 -10.91 -0.23
N MET A 91 1.06 -11.10 1.03
CA MET A 91 2.31 -10.53 1.51
C MET A 91 3.51 -11.15 0.82
N ASN A 92 3.45 -12.45 0.52
CA ASN A 92 4.52 -13.13 -0.23
C ASN A 92 4.62 -12.67 -1.68
N MET A 93 3.52 -12.14 -2.24
CA MET A 93 3.51 -11.63 -3.61
C MET A 93 3.99 -10.17 -3.72
N GLY A 94 4.35 -9.55 -2.63
CA GLY A 94 4.89 -8.20 -2.64
C GLY A 94 3.99 -7.15 -2.03
N GLY A 95 3.02 -7.55 -1.20
CA GLY A 95 2.22 -6.62 -0.42
C GLY A 95 3.03 -6.01 0.71
N ASP A 96 2.70 -4.79 1.09
CA ASP A 96 3.45 -4.03 2.09
C ASP A 96 2.80 -4.07 3.47
N ASP A 97 1.48 -4.22 3.53
CA ASP A 97 0.72 -4.33 4.78
C ASP A 97 -0.70 -4.74 4.46
N PHE A 98 -1.51 -4.94 5.48
CA PHE A 98 -2.94 -5.23 5.31
C PHE A 98 -3.74 -4.52 6.39
N ILE A 99 -5.03 -4.31 6.10
CA ILE A 99 -5.99 -3.69 7.02
C ILE A 99 -7.19 -4.63 7.13
N ALA A 100 -7.50 -5.03 8.35
CA ALA A 100 -8.59 -5.97 8.60
C ALA A 100 -9.95 -5.28 8.46
N LYS A 101 -10.92 -6.00 7.94
CA LYS A 101 -12.32 -5.58 7.91
C LYS A 101 -13.02 -6.11 9.17
N PRO A 102 -13.90 -5.36 9.78
CA PRO A 102 -14.34 -4.01 9.43
C PRO A 102 -13.24 -2.97 9.62
N VAL A 103 -13.17 -2.01 8.70
CA VAL A 103 -12.08 -1.04 8.68
C VAL A 103 -12.30 0.02 9.77
N ASP A 104 -11.33 0.12 10.68
CA ASP A 104 -11.29 1.17 11.69
C ASP A 104 -10.62 2.40 11.09
N PRO A 105 -11.28 3.57 11.11
CA PRO A 105 -10.70 4.79 10.50
C PRO A 105 -9.34 5.17 11.05
N ALA A 106 -9.12 5.00 12.34
CA ALA A 106 -7.82 5.34 12.95
C ALA A 106 -6.72 4.39 12.50
N VAL A 107 -7.03 3.09 12.40
CA VAL A 107 -6.09 2.08 11.91
C VAL A 107 -5.79 2.31 10.43
N LEU A 108 -6.80 2.61 9.64
CA LEU A 108 -6.63 2.91 8.22
C LEU A 108 -5.66 4.08 8.03
N ALA A 109 -5.91 5.20 8.69
CA ALA A 109 -5.07 6.37 8.56
C ALA A 109 -3.64 6.09 9.04
N ALA A 110 -3.49 5.41 10.17
CA ALA A 110 -2.18 5.11 10.73
C ALA A 110 -1.35 4.23 9.79
N LYS A 111 -1.95 3.17 9.26
CA LYS A 111 -1.22 2.24 8.39
C LYS A 111 -0.89 2.86 7.04
N VAL A 112 -1.82 3.56 6.43
CA VAL A 112 -1.57 4.23 5.14
C VAL A 112 -0.47 5.27 5.29
N ASN A 113 -0.54 6.11 6.32
CA ASN A 113 0.47 7.14 6.53
C ASN A 113 1.84 6.53 6.87
N ALA A 114 1.87 5.43 7.61
CA ALA A 114 3.13 4.75 7.93
C ALA A 114 3.78 4.16 6.67
N VAL A 115 2.99 3.53 5.80
CA VAL A 115 3.51 2.96 4.55
C VAL A 115 4.02 4.07 3.62
N LEU A 116 3.27 5.17 3.50
CA LEU A 116 3.69 6.31 2.68
C LEU A 116 4.98 6.94 3.22
N ARG A 117 5.10 7.09 4.54
CA ARG A 117 6.30 7.64 5.14
C ARG A 117 7.51 6.77 4.86
N ARG A 118 7.38 5.44 5.02
CA ARG A 118 8.49 4.53 4.75
C ARG A 118 8.91 4.55 3.29
N ALA A 119 7.94 4.67 2.39
CA ALA A 119 8.22 4.61 0.95
C ALA A 119 8.80 5.92 0.40
N TYR A 120 8.36 7.08 0.91
CA TYR A 120 8.64 8.35 0.26
C TYR A 120 9.28 9.39 1.15
N ASP A 121 9.00 9.39 2.45
CA ASP A 121 9.39 10.47 3.34
C ASP A 121 10.57 10.13 4.26
N MET A 122 10.85 8.85 4.50
CA MET A 122 11.98 8.48 5.35
C MET A 122 13.29 8.66 4.60
N PRO A 123 14.33 9.25 5.26
CA PRO A 123 15.66 9.34 4.62
C PRO A 123 16.21 7.94 4.40
N ALA A 124 16.92 7.81 3.38
CA ALA A 124 17.65 6.57 3.13
C ALA A 124 18.62 6.30 4.26
N THR A 125 18.92 6.01 5.22
CA THR A 125 19.70 5.83 6.19
C THR A 125 20.52 5.84 6.45
N GLY A 126 20.62 6.67 6.81
CA GLY A 126 21.17 7.03 6.99
C GLY A 126 21.16 7.50 7.44
N ASN A 127 21.35 8.21 7.76
CA ASN A 127 21.33 8.59 8.12
C ASN A 127 21.04 8.66 8.87
N ILE A 128 21.26 9.11 9.21
CA ILE A 128 21.09 8.86 9.86
C ILE A 128 20.84 8.71 10.66
N LEU A 129 21.05 9.16 10.79
CA LEU A 129 20.91 8.58 11.36
C LEU A 129 20.50 8.35 11.87
N ALA A 130 20.73 8.85 11.76
CA ALA A 130 20.40 8.22 11.96
C ALA A 130 20.05 7.82 12.48
N CYS A 131 20.89 8.27 12.47
CA CYS A 131 20.52 7.45 12.52
C CYS A 131 20.34 6.89 12.91
N GLY A 132 20.75 7.31 12.78
CA GLY A 132 20.45 6.42 12.73
C GLY A 132 20.44 6.02 12.80
N GLU A 133 20.58 6.02 12.50
CA GLU A 133 20.42 5.36 12.13
C GLU A 133 20.73 5.00 12.09
N ALA A 134 21.32 5.78 11.88
CA ALA A 134 21.45 5.12 11.42
C ALA A 134 21.89 4.83 11.41
N VAL A 135 22.14 5.19 11.14
CA VAL A 135 22.37 4.54 10.68
C VAL A 135 22.76 4.09 10.61
N LEU A 136 22.91 4.39 10.26
CA LEU A 136 23.02 3.66 9.81
C LEU A 136 23.33 3.21 9.59
N ASP A 137 23.55 3.60 9.48
CA ASP A 137 23.58 2.91 8.84
C ASP A 137 23.96 2.55 8.59
N LEU A 138 24.17 2.86 8.37
CA LEU A 138 24.17 2.21 7.80
C LEU A 138 24.39 1.68 7.51
N ASP A 139 24.72 2.18 7.44
CA ASP A 139 24.61 1.41 6.81
C ASP A 139 24.59 0.94 6.68
N SER A 140 24.68 1.37 6.53
CA SER A 140 24.30 0.68 6.09
C SER A 140 24.23 0.32 6.06
N ALA A 141 24.44 0.91 5.99
CA ALA A 141 24.03 0.29 5.72
C ALA A 141 23.81 -0.10 5.67
N ALA A 142 23.85 0.32 5.45
CA ALA A 142 23.31 -0.38 5.11
C ALA A 142 23.02 -0.68 5.06
N LEU A 143 22.88 -0.49 4.88
CA LEU A 143 22.28 -1.01 4.51
C LEU A 143 21.86 -1.33 4.39
N SER A 144 22.04 -0.70 4.36
CA SER A 144 21.41 -1.33 4.01
C SER A 144 21.06 -1.69 4.11
N ILE A 145 21.05 -1.35 3.91
CA ILE A 145 20.59 -1.90 3.80
C ILE A 145 20.27 -2.25 3.68
N HIS A 146 20.18 -1.88 3.51
CA HIS A 146 19.76 -2.52 3.15
C HIS A 146 19.63 -2.77 2.94
N GLU A 147 19.64 -2.20 2.76
CA GLU A 147 19.45 -2.60 2.39
C GLU A 147 19.38 -2.94 2.40
N GLN A 148 19.66 -2.41 2.32
CA GLN A 148 19.52 -2.84 2.17
C GLN A 148 19.43 -3.20 2.45
N ARG A 149 19.65 -2.70 2.31
CA ARG A 149 19.52 -3.13 2.40
C ARG A 149 19.62 -3.46 2.71
N ILE A 150 19.74 -2.87 2.55
CA ILE A 150 19.70 -3.42 2.75
C ILE A 150 19.77 -3.71 2.94
N PRO A 151 20.01 -3.23 2.71
CA PRO A 151 19.89 -3.79 2.74
C PRO A 151 19.98 -4.09 3.18
#